data_e3bb3c61bdfd64fdba9220c9a172186b
#
_entry.id   e3bb3c61bdfd64fdba9220c9a172186b
#
_cell.length_a   1.000
_cell.length_b   1.000
_cell.length_c   1.000
_cell.angle_alpha   90.00
_cell.angle_beta   90.00
_cell.angle_gamma   90.00
#
_symmetry.space_group_name_H-M   'P 1'
#
loop_
_entity.id
_entity.type
_entity.pdbx_description
1 polymer ?
#
loop_
_entity_poly.entity_id
_entity_poly.type
_entity_poly.pdbx_seq_one_letter_code
_entity_poly.pdbx_strand_id
1 'polypeptide(L)'
;MAEVLLREQKGEGITLLTLNRPEAMNCFNFELLAALGDAVRESNFDPGLRCLIITGAPADNPKKASFSTGADLIERRTMSPDQVRRFIFTIRNLFTSVEQLRVPVIAAVNGFAFGGGTELALACDLRIAASNVVMGLTETSLAIIPGAGGTQRLPRIIGLAKAKELIYTARRINAQTALDIGLVNRVVEPEKLIRSEERRVGKECTIQCRSRWSPYH
;
A
#
# COMPACT_ATOMS: atom_id res chain seq x y z
N MET A 1 -11.83 -21.73 -3.22
CA MET A 1 -11.91 -20.25 -3.24
C MET A 1 -10.65 -19.72 -3.88
N ALA A 2 -10.69 -18.66 -4.66
CA ALA A 2 -9.50 -18.05 -5.23
C ALA A 2 -8.63 -17.47 -4.10
N GLU A 3 -7.32 -17.56 -4.24
CA GLU A 3 -6.38 -17.02 -3.26
C GLU A 3 -6.48 -15.47 -3.23
N VAL A 4 -6.75 -14.89 -2.06
CA VAL A 4 -6.98 -13.42 -1.91
C VAL A 4 -5.69 -12.58 -1.96
N LEU A 5 -4.53 -13.23 -1.83
CA LEU A 5 -3.20 -12.65 -1.97
C LEU A 5 -2.34 -13.58 -2.81
N LEU A 6 -1.76 -13.09 -3.90
CA LEU A 6 -0.83 -13.86 -4.71
C LEU A 6 0.60 -13.50 -4.32
N ARG A 7 1.50 -14.49 -4.31
CA ARG A 7 2.94 -14.32 -4.05
C ARG A 7 3.73 -14.86 -5.22
N GLU A 8 4.61 -14.05 -5.77
CA GLU A 8 5.43 -14.40 -6.92
C GLU A 8 6.88 -13.93 -6.75
N GLN A 9 7.85 -14.77 -7.11
CA GLN A 9 9.24 -14.37 -7.21
C GLN A 9 9.50 -13.72 -8.56
N LYS A 10 9.96 -12.47 -8.56
CA LYS A 10 10.23 -11.67 -9.78
C LYS A 10 11.70 -11.57 -10.17
N GLY A 11 12.57 -12.21 -9.40
CA GLY A 11 14.01 -12.19 -9.58
C GLY A 11 14.71 -12.63 -8.31
N GLU A 12 16.04 -12.56 -8.29
CA GLU A 12 16.81 -12.94 -7.13
C GLU A 12 16.53 -11.98 -5.96
N GLY A 13 15.86 -12.49 -4.93
CA GLY A 13 15.51 -11.76 -3.72
C GLY A 13 14.39 -10.71 -3.90
N ILE A 14 13.59 -10.76 -4.97
CA ILE A 14 12.47 -9.85 -5.18
C ILE A 14 11.16 -10.64 -5.10
N THR A 15 10.31 -10.32 -4.14
CA THR A 15 8.98 -10.90 -4.01
C THR A 15 7.93 -9.86 -4.35
N LEU A 16 6.99 -10.24 -5.22
CA LEU A 16 5.78 -9.48 -5.53
C LEU A 16 4.60 -10.07 -4.76
N LEU A 17 3.93 -9.23 -3.97
CA LEU A 17 2.63 -9.52 -3.36
C LEU A 17 1.55 -8.78 -4.13
N THR A 18 0.55 -9.52 -4.60
CA THR A 18 -0.60 -8.95 -5.32
C THR A 18 -1.87 -9.13 -4.50
N LEU A 19 -2.47 -8.00 -4.07
CA LEU A 19 -3.78 -7.99 -3.43
C LEU A 19 -4.81 -8.48 -4.45
N ASN A 20 -5.43 -9.64 -4.23
CA ASN A 20 -6.19 -10.35 -5.27
C ASN A 20 -7.68 -10.49 -4.91
N ARG A 21 -8.35 -9.35 -4.86
CA ARG A 21 -9.82 -9.21 -4.76
C ARG A 21 -10.31 -8.17 -5.78
N PRO A 22 -10.04 -8.36 -7.10
CA PRO A 22 -10.33 -7.34 -8.12
C PRO A 22 -11.82 -7.03 -8.24
N GLU A 23 -12.72 -7.98 -7.98
CA GLU A 23 -14.17 -7.82 -7.95
C GLU A 23 -14.62 -6.81 -6.89
N ALA A 24 -13.87 -6.72 -5.78
CA ALA A 24 -14.08 -5.79 -4.68
C ALA A 24 -13.04 -4.63 -4.69
N MET A 25 -12.43 -4.33 -5.84
CA MET A 25 -11.42 -3.27 -6.00
C MET A 25 -10.27 -3.42 -4.98
N ASN A 26 -9.88 -4.64 -4.69
CA ASN A 26 -8.81 -5.03 -3.78
C ASN A 26 -8.96 -4.44 -2.36
N CYS A 27 -10.21 -4.24 -1.89
CA CYS A 27 -10.44 -3.74 -0.55
C CYS A 27 -10.15 -4.81 0.53
N PHE A 28 -9.77 -4.32 1.72
CA PHE A 28 -9.37 -5.15 2.85
C PHE A 28 -10.58 -5.70 3.60
N ASN A 29 -10.70 -7.02 3.63
CA ASN A 29 -11.49 -7.79 4.56
C ASN A 29 -10.57 -8.53 5.54
N PHE A 30 -11.11 -9.23 6.54
CA PHE A 30 -10.30 -9.98 7.50
C PHE A 30 -9.42 -11.04 6.84
N GLU A 31 -9.89 -11.69 5.78
CA GLU A 31 -9.15 -12.73 5.05
C GLU A 31 -7.90 -12.15 4.37
N LEU A 32 -8.05 -11.06 3.61
CA LEU A 32 -6.91 -10.39 2.96
C LEU A 32 -5.93 -9.82 3.99
N LEU A 33 -6.44 -9.25 5.11
CA LEU A 33 -5.57 -8.75 6.17
C LEU A 33 -4.76 -9.88 6.82
N ALA A 34 -5.36 -11.05 7.03
CA ALA A 34 -4.67 -12.22 7.58
C ALA A 34 -3.59 -12.72 6.60
N ALA A 35 -3.96 -12.94 5.32
CA ALA A 35 -3.03 -13.40 4.30
C ALA A 35 -1.84 -12.44 4.10
N LEU A 36 -2.09 -11.13 4.04
CA LEU A 36 -1.03 -10.13 3.92
C LEU A 36 -0.16 -10.09 5.20
N GLY A 37 -0.77 -10.25 6.39
CA GLY A 37 -0.04 -10.31 7.66
C GLY A 37 0.89 -11.50 7.73
N ASP A 38 0.47 -12.67 7.28
CA ASP A 38 1.28 -13.88 7.23
C ASP A 38 2.43 -13.70 6.23
N ALA A 39 2.16 -13.20 5.02
CA ALA A 39 3.18 -12.93 4.02
C ALA A 39 4.25 -11.92 4.49
N VAL A 40 3.83 -10.85 5.18
CA VAL A 40 4.76 -9.84 5.76
C VAL A 40 5.60 -10.46 6.87
N ARG A 41 5.00 -11.28 7.73
CA ARG A 41 5.72 -11.97 8.81
C ARG A 41 6.77 -12.94 8.24
N GLU A 42 6.40 -13.77 7.27
CA GLU A 42 7.34 -14.68 6.59
C GLU A 42 8.46 -13.92 5.88
N SER A 43 8.14 -12.83 5.21
CA SER A 43 9.11 -11.96 4.53
C SER A 43 10.16 -11.39 5.49
N ASN A 44 9.80 -11.16 6.75
CA ASN A 44 10.73 -10.65 7.75
C ASN A 44 11.81 -11.67 8.15
N PHE A 45 11.52 -12.97 7.97
CA PHE A 45 12.45 -14.08 8.31
C PHE A 45 13.10 -14.72 7.08
N ASP A 46 12.76 -14.33 5.86
CA ASP A 46 13.36 -14.87 4.63
C ASP A 46 14.75 -14.25 4.39
N PRO A 47 15.87 -15.00 4.59
CA PRO A 47 17.21 -14.45 4.43
C PRO A 47 17.56 -14.10 2.98
N GLY A 48 16.85 -14.68 2.02
CA GLY A 48 17.03 -14.42 0.58
C GLY A 48 16.30 -13.17 0.10
N LEU A 49 15.35 -12.65 0.87
CA LEU A 49 14.58 -11.49 0.46
C LEU A 49 15.41 -10.20 0.55
N ARG A 50 15.41 -9.43 -0.55
CA ARG A 50 16.09 -8.13 -0.70
C ARG A 50 15.13 -6.98 -0.90
N CYS A 51 13.96 -7.24 -1.48
CA CYS A 51 12.92 -6.24 -1.72
C CYS A 51 11.54 -6.89 -1.78
N LEU A 52 10.55 -6.21 -1.22
CA LEU A 52 9.14 -6.57 -1.34
C LEU A 52 8.41 -5.55 -2.20
N ILE A 53 7.64 -6.01 -3.18
CA ILE A 53 6.77 -5.15 -4.01
C ILE A 53 5.33 -5.53 -3.68
N ILE A 54 4.47 -4.52 -3.45
CA ILE A 54 3.04 -4.72 -3.24
C ILE A 54 2.27 -4.02 -4.35
N THR A 55 1.32 -4.72 -4.97
CA THR A 55 0.43 -4.18 -6.02
C THR A 55 -0.99 -4.73 -5.87
N GLY A 56 -1.93 -4.20 -6.64
CA GLY A 56 -3.29 -4.74 -6.75
C GLY A 56 -3.46 -5.63 -7.98
N ALA A 57 -4.27 -6.66 -7.89
CA ALA A 57 -4.67 -7.45 -9.05
C ALA A 57 -5.41 -6.57 -10.08
N PRO A 58 -5.17 -6.79 -11.38
CA PRO A 58 -5.92 -6.09 -12.42
C PRO A 58 -7.40 -6.49 -12.36
N ALA A 59 -8.28 -5.53 -12.65
CA ALA A 59 -9.70 -5.79 -12.79
C ALA A 59 -10.03 -6.05 -14.27
N ASP A 60 -11.04 -6.89 -14.54
CA ASP A 60 -11.56 -7.12 -15.91
C ASP A 60 -12.01 -5.81 -16.57
N ASN A 61 -12.56 -4.90 -15.79
CA ASN A 61 -12.89 -3.56 -16.24
C ASN A 61 -11.74 -2.59 -15.87
N PRO A 62 -11.01 -2.05 -16.86
CA PRO A 62 -9.91 -1.11 -16.61
C PRO A 62 -10.32 0.14 -15.80
N LYS A 63 -11.60 0.54 -15.88
CA LYS A 63 -12.14 1.67 -15.09
C LYS A 63 -12.25 1.36 -13.59
N LYS A 64 -12.11 0.10 -13.19
CA LYS A 64 -12.08 -0.36 -11.79
C LYS A 64 -10.68 -0.77 -11.34
N ALA A 65 -9.66 -0.59 -12.19
CA ALA A 65 -8.29 -0.89 -11.81
C ALA A 65 -7.95 -0.19 -10.49
N SER A 66 -7.48 -0.96 -9.52
CA SER A 66 -7.21 -0.46 -8.19
C SER A 66 -6.00 -1.14 -7.56
N PHE A 67 -5.22 -0.37 -6.84
CA PHE A 67 -4.28 -0.88 -5.86
C PHE A 67 -5.05 -1.45 -4.68
N SER A 68 -5.81 -0.60 -4.00
CA SER A 68 -6.82 -0.98 -3.01
C SER A 68 -7.71 0.24 -2.69
N THR A 69 -9.00 0.02 -2.51
CA THR A 69 -9.93 1.09 -2.12
C THR A 69 -10.20 1.15 -0.61
N GLY A 70 -9.33 0.52 0.20
CA GLY A 70 -9.39 0.58 1.66
C GLY A 70 -10.23 -0.53 2.27
N ALA A 71 -10.87 -0.26 3.40
CA ALA A 71 -11.68 -1.25 4.10
C ALA A 71 -12.90 -1.69 3.28
N ASP A 72 -13.21 -2.98 3.31
CA ASP A 72 -14.43 -3.52 2.69
C ASP A 72 -15.67 -3.01 3.45
N LEU A 73 -16.36 -2.02 2.86
CA LEU A 73 -17.53 -1.41 3.49
C LEU A 73 -18.74 -2.35 3.53
N ILE A 74 -18.79 -3.38 2.68
CA ILE A 74 -19.86 -4.38 2.70
C ILE A 74 -19.68 -5.26 3.93
N GLU A 75 -18.50 -5.84 4.12
CA GLU A 75 -18.17 -6.61 5.32
C GLU A 75 -18.30 -5.73 6.58
N ARG A 76 -17.82 -4.48 6.53
CA ARG A 76 -17.87 -3.58 7.67
C ARG A 76 -19.28 -3.28 8.19
N ARG A 77 -20.29 -3.24 7.32
CA ARG A 77 -21.69 -3.03 7.73
C ARG A 77 -22.25 -4.15 8.58
N THR A 78 -21.68 -5.34 8.49
CA THR A 78 -22.10 -6.52 9.27
C THR A 78 -21.33 -6.68 10.58
N MET A 79 -20.28 -5.88 10.81
CA MET A 79 -19.43 -5.98 12.00
C MET A 79 -20.10 -5.42 13.25
N SER A 80 -19.98 -6.12 14.35
CA SER A 80 -20.24 -5.56 15.69
C SER A 80 -19.23 -4.48 16.05
N PRO A 81 -19.51 -3.59 17.03
CA PRO A 81 -18.54 -2.59 17.49
C PRO A 81 -17.17 -3.18 17.88
N ASP A 82 -17.15 -4.37 18.48
CA ASP A 82 -15.89 -5.04 18.86
C ASP A 82 -15.14 -5.59 17.66
N GLN A 83 -15.83 -6.12 16.67
CA GLN A 83 -15.23 -6.53 15.40
C GLN A 83 -14.63 -5.32 14.65
N VAL A 84 -15.32 -4.18 14.68
CA VAL A 84 -14.79 -2.92 14.11
C VAL A 84 -13.49 -2.50 14.81
N ARG A 85 -13.45 -2.51 16.15
CA ARG A 85 -12.24 -2.19 16.92
C ARG A 85 -11.10 -3.15 16.57
N ARG A 86 -11.40 -4.46 16.49
CA ARG A 86 -10.45 -5.50 16.13
C ARG A 86 -9.92 -5.30 14.70
N PHE A 87 -10.79 -4.97 13.74
CA PHE A 87 -10.41 -4.68 12.37
C PHE A 87 -9.43 -3.51 12.29
N ILE A 88 -9.75 -2.38 12.93
CA ILE A 88 -8.88 -1.19 12.96
C ILE A 88 -7.53 -1.49 13.62
N PHE A 89 -7.53 -2.25 14.71
CA PHE A 89 -6.30 -2.68 15.37
C PHE A 89 -5.44 -3.56 14.45
N THR A 90 -6.06 -4.53 13.79
CA THR A 90 -5.38 -5.46 12.88
C THR A 90 -4.76 -4.74 11.70
N ILE A 91 -5.52 -3.91 10.99
CA ILE A 91 -5.01 -3.19 9.80
C ILE A 91 -3.89 -2.21 10.17
N ARG A 92 -4.01 -1.51 11.30
CA ARG A 92 -2.98 -0.59 11.80
C ARG A 92 -1.67 -1.32 12.11
N ASN A 93 -1.74 -2.41 12.85
CA ASN A 93 -0.56 -3.20 13.20
C ASN A 93 0.08 -3.83 11.97
N LEU A 94 -0.71 -4.34 11.04
CA LEU A 94 -0.21 -4.86 9.78
C LEU A 94 0.56 -3.80 8.99
N PHE A 95 0.02 -2.60 8.81
CA PHE A 95 0.73 -1.54 8.08
C PHE A 95 1.98 -1.06 8.81
N THR A 96 1.97 -1.09 10.15
CA THR A 96 3.19 -0.85 10.93
C THR A 96 4.23 -1.96 10.72
N SER A 97 3.81 -3.23 10.61
CA SER A 97 4.72 -4.34 10.31
C SER A 97 5.30 -4.23 8.89
N VAL A 98 4.54 -3.72 7.90
CA VAL A 98 5.06 -3.41 6.56
C VAL A 98 6.13 -2.32 6.64
N GLU A 99 5.86 -1.23 7.37
CA GLU A 99 6.83 -0.14 7.58
C GLU A 99 8.10 -0.60 8.29
N GLN A 100 8.03 -1.61 9.15
CA GLN A 100 9.13 -2.13 9.94
C GLN A 100 9.85 -3.32 9.31
N LEU A 101 9.50 -3.74 8.09
CA LEU A 101 10.22 -4.80 7.39
C LEU A 101 11.70 -4.44 7.24
N ARG A 102 12.59 -5.44 7.41
CA ARG A 102 14.05 -5.26 7.31
C ARG A 102 14.56 -4.98 5.88
N VAL A 103 13.72 -5.15 4.88
CA VAL A 103 14.01 -4.90 3.46
C VAL A 103 13.15 -3.76 2.93
N PRO A 104 13.59 -3.06 1.88
CA PRO A 104 12.76 -2.06 1.23
C PRO A 104 11.44 -2.63 0.74
N VAL A 105 10.35 -1.86 0.96
CA VAL A 105 9.02 -2.18 0.47
C VAL A 105 8.58 -1.12 -0.54
N ILE A 106 8.15 -1.56 -1.72
CA ILE A 106 7.69 -0.68 -2.79
C ILE A 106 6.20 -0.88 -3.01
N ALA A 107 5.43 0.19 -2.90
CA ALA A 107 4.05 0.21 -3.40
C ALA A 107 4.06 0.50 -4.90
N ALA A 108 3.73 -0.49 -5.72
CA ALA A 108 3.46 -0.35 -7.14
C ALA A 108 1.97 -0.07 -7.34
N VAL A 109 1.61 1.22 -7.29
CA VAL A 109 0.22 1.67 -7.30
C VAL A 109 -0.30 1.65 -8.73
N ASN A 110 -1.19 0.71 -9.05
CA ASN A 110 -1.64 0.41 -10.42
C ASN A 110 -3.04 0.95 -10.76
N GLY A 111 -3.66 1.72 -9.89
CA GLY A 111 -5.00 2.25 -10.08
C GLY A 111 -5.49 3.04 -8.86
N PHE A 112 -6.78 2.94 -8.55
CA PHE A 112 -7.34 3.62 -7.39
C PHE A 112 -6.68 3.17 -6.08
N ALA A 113 -6.30 4.16 -5.26
CA ALA A 113 -5.81 3.94 -3.90
C ALA A 113 -6.54 4.88 -2.95
N PHE A 114 -7.54 4.39 -2.22
CA PHE A 114 -8.35 5.20 -1.33
C PHE A 114 -8.30 4.70 0.11
N GLY A 115 -8.38 5.62 1.07
CA GLY A 115 -8.42 5.29 2.49
C GLY A 115 -7.29 4.35 2.89
N GLY A 116 -7.63 3.17 3.43
CA GLY A 116 -6.66 2.14 3.80
C GLY A 116 -5.70 1.73 2.68
N GLY A 117 -6.11 1.82 1.39
CA GLY A 117 -5.22 1.57 0.26
C GLY A 117 -4.11 2.63 0.16
N THR A 118 -4.46 3.91 0.33
CA THR A 118 -3.46 4.98 0.46
C THR A 118 -2.61 4.78 1.72
N GLU A 119 -3.21 4.40 2.86
CA GLU A 119 -2.49 4.15 4.12
C GLU A 119 -1.47 3.01 4.00
N LEU A 120 -1.79 1.92 3.26
CA LEU A 120 -0.82 0.87 2.94
C LEU A 120 0.31 1.41 2.07
N ALA A 121 0.00 2.18 1.03
CA ALA A 121 1.03 2.78 0.19
C ALA A 121 1.95 3.72 1.00
N LEU A 122 1.41 4.47 1.96
CA LEU A 122 2.17 5.33 2.88
C LEU A 122 3.07 4.54 3.85
N ALA A 123 2.72 3.29 4.16
CA ALA A 123 3.53 2.41 5.01
C ALA A 123 4.72 1.77 4.26
N CYS A 124 4.71 1.79 2.93
CA CYS A 124 5.82 1.36 2.11
C CYS A 124 6.93 2.44 2.06
N ASP A 125 8.18 2.04 1.79
CA ASP A 125 9.31 2.97 1.68
C ASP A 125 9.20 3.84 0.42
N LEU A 126 8.88 3.22 -0.72
CA LEU A 126 8.71 3.91 -2.00
C LEU A 126 7.31 3.69 -2.56
N ARG A 127 6.82 4.68 -3.29
CA ARG A 127 5.52 4.65 -4.01
C ARG A 127 5.76 5.01 -5.46
N ILE A 128 5.52 4.05 -6.35
CA ILE A 128 5.54 4.27 -7.79
C ILE A 128 4.11 4.16 -8.29
N ALA A 129 3.65 5.18 -8.98
CA ALA A 129 2.28 5.24 -9.46
C ALA A 129 2.21 5.06 -10.98
N ALA A 130 1.24 4.31 -11.45
CA ALA A 130 0.85 4.35 -12.85
C ALA A 130 0.22 5.72 -13.19
N SER A 131 0.34 6.17 -14.45
CA SER A 131 -0.15 7.49 -14.89
C SER A 131 -1.67 7.68 -14.70
N ASN A 132 -2.43 6.58 -14.64
CA ASN A 132 -3.87 6.56 -14.43
C ASN A 132 -4.31 6.53 -12.95
N VAL A 133 -3.37 6.60 -12.00
CA VAL A 133 -3.67 6.53 -10.56
C VAL A 133 -4.48 7.72 -10.10
N VAL A 134 -5.45 7.43 -9.24
CA VAL A 134 -6.14 8.41 -8.39
C VAL A 134 -6.07 7.91 -6.96
N MET A 135 -5.61 8.76 -6.03
CA MET A 135 -5.42 8.36 -4.65
C MET A 135 -5.85 9.45 -3.67
N GLY A 136 -6.07 9.06 -2.41
CA GLY A 136 -6.43 9.99 -1.35
C GLY A 136 -6.91 9.30 -0.07
N LEU A 137 -6.88 10.06 1.03
CA LEU A 137 -7.49 9.68 2.30
C LEU A 137 -8.93 10.20 2.31
N THR A 138 -9.88 9.34 1.99
CA THR A 138 -11.28 9.72 1.72
C THR A 138 -12.21 9.51 2.91
N GLU A 139 -11.67 9.19 4.08
CA GLU A 139 -12.41 8.78 5.28
C GLU A 139 -13.35 9.85 5.80
N THR A 140 -12.95 11.14 5.74
CA THR A 140 -13.78 12.25 6.24
C THR A 140 -15.07 12.44 5.44
N SER A 141 -15.12 11.99 4.18
CA SER A 141 -16.39 11.93 3.42
C SER A 141 -17.40 10.91 3.98
N LEU A 142 -16.93 10.00 4.85
CA LEU A 142 -17.73 9.00 5.56
C LEU A 142 -17.89 9.34 7.06
N ALA A 143 -17.59 10.57 7.46
CA ALA A 143 -17.60 11.06 8.86
C ALA A 143 -16.69 10.25 9.82
N ILE A 144 -15.59 9.67 9.30
CA ILE A 144 -14.55 9.00 10.07
C ILE A 144 -13.17 9.60 9.73
N ILE A 145 -12.15 9.20 10.47
CA ILE A 145 -10.76 9.62 10.21
C ILE A 145 -9.92 8.43 9.73
N PRO A 146 -8.80 8.66 9.01
CA PRO A 146 -7.85 7.61 8.64
C PRO A 146 -7.35 6.86 9.89
N GLY A 147 -7.63 5.57 9.97
CA GLY A 147 -7.43 4.74 11.18
C GLY A 147 -6.19 3.86 11.15
N ALA A 148 -5.57 3.65 9.97
CA ALA A 148 -4.44 2.75 9.81
C ALA A 148 -3.07 3.46 9.67
N GLY A 149 -3.00 4.72 10.13
CA GLY A 149 -1.75 5.48 10.23
C GLY A 149 -1.61 6.63 9.23
N GLY A 150 -2.60 6.88 8.39
CA GLY A 150 -2.58 7.98 7.41
C GLY A 150 -2.39 9.34 8.04
N THR A 151 -3.04 9.61 9.18
CA THR A 151 -2.88 10.86 9.93
C THR A 151 -1.46 11.09 10.45
N GLN A 152 -0.65 10.05 10.54
CA GLN A 152 0.73 10.11 11.02
C GLN A 152 1.75 10.10 9.88
N ARG A 153 1.54 9.24 8.86
CA ARG A 153 2.50 9.06 7.76
C ARG A 153 2.39 10.16 6.71
N LEU A 154 1.17 10.54 6.33
CA LEU A 154 0.99 11.56 5.29
C LEU A 154 1.68 12.90 5.61
N PRO A 155 1.51 13.49 6.84
CA PRO A 155 2.19 14.75 7.17
C PRO A 155 3.71 14.67 7.15
N ARG A 156 4.28 13.49 7.45
CA ARG A 156 5.74 13.28 7.42
C ARG A 156 6.28 13.22 5.98
N ILE A 157 5.44 12.86 5.01
CA ILE A 157 5.82 12.72 3.60
C ILE A 157 5.62 14.03 2.84
N ILE A 158 4.44 14.68 2.96
CA ILE A 158 4.08 15.86 2.13
C ILE A 158 3.98 17.16 2.92
N GLY A 159 4.30 17.14 4.20
CA GLY A 159 4.16 18.28 5.10
C GLY A 159 2.75 18.47 5.65
N LEU A 160 2.66 19.14 6.79
CA LEU A 160 1.44 19.20 7.60
C LEU A 160 0.29 19.94 6.90
N ALA A 161 0.59 21.04 6.18
CA ALA A 161 -0.45 21.86 5.55
C ALA A 161 -1.19 21.10 4.45
N LYS A 162 -0.43 20.48 3.53
CA LYS A 162 -1.01 19.68 2.44
C LYS A 162 -1.73 18.42 2.96
N ALA A 163 -1.18 17.79 3.99
CA ALA A 163 -1.81 16.63 4.62
C ALA A 163 -3.16 16.99 5.25
N LYS A 164 -3.25 18.10 5.98
CA LYS A 164 -4.51 18.60 6.52
C LYS A 164 -5.53 18.90 5.42
N GLU A 165 -5.11 19.58 4.35
CA GLU A 165 -6.00 19.85 3.21
C GLU A 165 -6.58 18.55 2.66
N LEU A 166 -5.74 17.57 2.31
CA LEU A 166 -6.19 16.31 1.72
C LEU A 166 -7.10 15.51 2.67
N ILE A 167 -6.76 15.42 3.96
CA ILE A 167 -7.55 14.68 4.94
C ILE A 167 -8.89 15.36 5.20
N TYR A 168 -8.91 16.67 5.44
CA TYR A 168 -10.14 17.38 5.82
C TYR A 168 -11.14 17.47 4.67
N THR A 169 -10.64 17.60 3.44
CA THR A 169 -11.49 17.73 2.25
C THR A 169 -11.83 16.39 1.60
N ALA A 170 -11.24 15.28 2.05
CA ALA A 170 -11.32 13.98 1.39
C ALA A 170 -10.93 14.03 -0.10
N ARG A 171 -10.09 14.98 -0.47
CA ARG A 171 -9.73 15.25 -1.87
C ARG A 171 -9.02 14.06 -2.49
N ARG A 172 -9.46 13.69 -3.69
CA ARG A 172 -8.79 12.71 -4.55
C ARG A 172 -7.86 13.45 -5.49
N ILE A 173 -6.64 12.97 -5.63
CA ILE A 173 -5.61 13.56 -6.49
C ILE A 173 -5.14 12.55 -7.52
N ASN A 174 -4.79 13.02 -8.72
CA ASN A 174 -4.23 12.18 -9.78
C ASN A 174 -2.73 11.93 -9.55
N ALA A 175 -2.15 11.05 -10.38
CA ALA A 175 -0.75 10.65 -10.28
C ALA A 175 0.21 11.84 -10.37
N GLN A 176 -0.04 12.81 -11.27
CA GLN A 176 0.83 13.97 -11.44
C GLN A 176 0.80 14.87 -10.21
N THR A 177 -0.38 15.21 -9.70
CA THR A 177 -0.49 15.98 -8.45
C THR A 177 0.19 15.26 -7.28
N ALA A 178 0.06 13.92 -7.19
CA ALA A 178 0.72 13.13 -6.16
C ALA A 178 2.26 13.20 -6.29
N LEU A 179 2.80 13.25 -7.51
CA LEU A 179 4.23 13.47 -7.77
C LEU A 179 4.67 14.88 -7.36
N ASP A 180 3.92 15.89 -7.78
CA ASP A 180 4.26 17.31 -7.54
C ASP A 180 4.30 17.65 -6.05
N ILE A 181 3.46 17.01 -5.23
CA ILE A 181 3.46 17.21 -3.77
C ILE A 181 4.41 16.28 -3.02
N GLY A 182 5.12 15.38 -3.73
CA GLY A 182 6.04 14.41 -3.13
C GLY A 182 5.36 13.19 -2.46
N LEU A 183 4.07 12.96 -2.75
CA LEU A 183 3.35 11.79 -2.22
C LEU A 183 3.82 10.50 -2.88
N VAL A 184 4.12 10.54 -4.18
CA VAL A 184 4.73 9.41 -4.89
C VAL A 184 6.12 9.80 -5.40
N ASN A 185 7.00 8.80 -5.51
CA ASN A 185 8.39 9.02 -5.92
C ASN A 185 8.55 9.10 -7.44
N ARG A 186 7.63 8.48 -8.18
CA ARG A 186 7.64 8.44 -9.65
C ARG A 186 6.26 8.14 -10.20
N VAL A 187 6.03 8.62 -11.43
CA VAL A 187 4.89 8.23 -12.28
C VAL A 187 5.43 7.55 -13.53
N VAL A 188 4.83 6.45 -13.92
CA VAL A 188 5.19 5.66 -15.11
C VAL A 188 3.94 5.22 -15.86
N GLU A 189 4.10 4.82 -17.13
CA GLU A 189 3.00 4.21 -17.87
C GLU A 189 2.59 2.87 -17.22
N PRO A 190 1.29 2.51 -17.21
CA PRO A 190 0.78 1.32 -16.53
C PRO A 190 1.54 0.04 -16.87
N GLU A 191 1.89 -0.15 -18.16
CA GLU A 191 2.58 -1.34 -18.65
C GLU A 191 4.04 -1.43 -18.18
N LYS A 192 4.59 -0.31 -17.71
CA LYS A 192 5.98 -0.24 -17.23
C LYS A 192 6.07 -0.36 -15.71
N LEU A 193 4.94 -0.35 -14.98
CA LEU A 193 4.92 -0.22 -13.53
C LEU A 193 5.75 -1.32 -12.84
N ILE A 194 5.47 -2.59 -13.10
CA ILE A 194 6.21 -3.71 -12.47
C ILE A 194 7.63 -3.82 -13.05
N ARG A 195 7.81 -3.70 -14.38
CA ARG A 195 9.13 -3.78 -15.02
C ARG A 195 10.11 -2.71 -14.56
N SER A 196 9.64 -1.50 -14.25
CA SER A 196 10.48 -0.41 -13.76
C SER A 196 11.08 -0.75 -12.40
N GLU A 197 10.37 -1.50 -11.56
CA GLU A 197 10.77 -1.85 -10.20
C GLU A 197 11.74 -3.04 -10.18
N GLU A 198 11.51 -4.06 -10.99
CA GLU A 198 12.42 -5.19 -11.17
C GLU A 198 13.82 -4.73 -11.60
N ARG A 199 13.90 -3.78 -12.54
CA ARG A 199 15.18 -3.24 -13.04
C ARG A 199 15.93 -2.40 -12.00
N ARG A 200 15.22 -1.69 -11.15
CA ARG A 200 15.80 -0.79 -10.14
C ARG A 200 16.37 -1.57 -8.97
N VAL A 201 15.62 -2.52 -8.45
CA VAL A 201 16.06 -3.39 -7.35
C VAL A 201 17.23 -4.27 -7.77
N GLY A 202 17.25 -4.75 -9.02
CA GLY A 202 18.34 -5.62 -9.52
C GLY A 202 19.68 -4.91 -9.71
N LYS A 203 19.70 -3.60 -10.05
CA LYS A 203 20.93 -2.86 -10.35
C LYS A 203 21.46 -1.99 -9.19
N GLU A 204 20.58 -1.46 -8.35
CA GLU A 204 20.94 -0.48 -7.33
C GLU A 204 20.93 -1.05 -5.89
N CYS A 205 20.30 -2.18 -5.65
CA CYS A 205 20.26 -2.84 -4.33
C CYS A 205 21.41 -3.79 -4.08
N THR A 206 22.61 -3.51 -4.61
CA THR A 206 23.87 -4.14 -4.20
C THR A 206 24.38 -3.57 -2.88
N ILE A 207 23.81 -2.49 -2.40
CA ILE A 207 24.11 -1.96 -1.08
C ILE A 207 23.43 -2.87 -0.06
N GLN A 208 24.25 -3.54 0.75
CA GLN A 208 23.83 -4.20 1.97
C GLN A 208 23.18 -3.16 2.89
N CYS A 209 21.90 -2.85 2.67
CA CYS A 209 21.11 -2.15 3.68
C CYS A 209 20.84 -3.12 4.84
N ARG A 210 21.88 -3.38 5.63
CA ARG A 210 21.81 -4.20 6.85
C ARG A 210 21.15 -3.48 8.02
N SER A 211 20.81 -2.22 7.88
CA SER A 211 20.02 -1.50 8.88
C SER A 211 19.13 -0.51 8.18
N ARG A 212 17.81 -0.68 8.28
CA ARG A 212 16.92 0.46 8.16
C ARG A 212 17.45 1.52 9.10
N TRP A 213 17.68 2.69 8.58
CA TRP A 213 18.03 3.92 9.26
C TRP A 213 17.67 3.91 10.75
N SER A 214 18.50 3.29 11.57
CA SER A 214 18.53 3.54 13.00
C SER A 214 19.60 4.61 13.22
N PRO A 215 19.25 5.82 13.64
CA PRO A 215 20.23 6.81 14.06
C PRO A 215 20.92 6.44 15.38
N TYR A 216 20.64 5.23 15.91
CA TYR A 216 21.16 4.77 17.19
C TYR A 216 21.72 3.34 17.06
N HIS A 217 22.94 3.23 16.54
CA HIS A 217 23.95 2.21 16.86
C HIS A 217 25.30 2.86 16.81
#